data_cca7046a37d234e8c2a80351e0c5f5ab
#
_entry.id   cca7046a37d234e8c2a80351e0c5f5ab
#
_cell.length_a   1.000
_cell.length_b   1.000
_cell.length_c   1.000
_cell.angle_alpha   90.00
_cell.angle_beta   90.00
_cell.angle_gamma   90.00
#
_symmetry.space_group_name_H-M   'P 1'
#
loop_
_entity.id
_entity.type
_entity.pdbx_description
1 polymer ?
#
loop_
_entity_poly.entity_id
_entity_poly.type
_entity_poly.pdbx_seq_one_letter_code
_entity_poly.pdbx_strand_id
1 'polypeptide(L)'
;MKKLLSLPPNLVGSFHEIANADPADWFCTSDPIGARLGSGGGTTWLLEACRRDDDTAGTLSTGEWLAREKRILLHAGGQSRRLPGYAPSGKILTPIPVFRWARGQKLSQNLLSLQLPLYEEIMRKAPDSLHTLIASGDVYLRNSEPLQEIPEADVVCYGLWVDPALATRHGVFVSDRKS
;
A
#
# COMPACT_ATOMS: atom_id res chain seq x y z
N MET A 1 -3.68 -5.40 -12.67
CA MET A 1 -3.80 -4.78 -11.33
C MET A 1 -2.52 -4.01 -11.05
N LYS A 2 -2.59 -2.70 -11.05
CA LYS A 2 -1.43 -1.81 -10.89
C LYS A 2 -1.10 -1.58 -9.42
N LYS A 3 0.17 -1.57 -9.06
CA LYS A 3 0.67 -1.29 -7.71
C LYS A 3 1.27 0.12 -7.72
N LEU A 4 0.82 0.96 -6.81
CA LEU A 4 1.27 2.33 -6.65
C LEU A 4 2.05 2.47 -5.35
N LEU A 5 3.25 3.02 -5.39
CA LEU A 5 4.13 3.07 -4.24
C LEU A 5 4.66 4.49 -4.02
N SER A 6 4.34 5.06 -2.86
CA SER A 6 4.97 6.29 -2.40
C SER A 6 6.29 5.93 -1.71
N LEU A 7 7.41 6.45 -2.21
CA LEU A 7 8.76 6.15 -1.73
C LEU A 7 9.52 7.43 -1.33
N PRO A 8 10.57 7.32 -0.51
CA PRO A 8 11.55 8.38 -0.39
C PRO A 8 12.15 8.73 -1.76
N PRO A 9 12.45 10.03 -2.04
CA PRO A 9 12.90 10.47 -3.37
C PRO A 9 14.11 9.72 -3.92
N ASN A 10 15.02 9.33 -3.04
CA ASN A 10 16.24 8.59 -3.41
C ASN A 10 15.99 7.14 -3.87
N LEU A 11 14.81 6.59 -3.63
CA LEU A 11 14.47 5.22 -3.99
C LEU A 11 13.60 5.12 -5.25
N VAL A 12 12.93 6.19 -5.65
CA VAL A 12 11.99 6.17 -6.77
C VAL A 12 12.66 5.65 -8.05
N GLY A 13 13.83 6.17 -8.39
CA GLY A 13 14.55 5.78 -9.62
C GLY A 13 15.13 4.36 -9.60
N SER A 14 15.43 3.81 -8.42
CA SER A 14 16.08 2.51 -8.28
C SER A 14 15.13 1.39 -7.88
N PHE A 15 13.88 1.70 -7.58
CA PHE A 15 12.93 0.72 -7.03
C PHE A 15 12.74 -0.49 -7.94
N HIS A 16 12.53 -0.27 -9.22
CA HIS A 16 12.26 -1.34 -10.20
C HIS A 16 13.40 -2.35 -10.26
N GLU A 17 14.65 -1.88 -10.22
CA GLU A 17 15.84 -2.72 -10.20
C GLU A 17 15.99 -3.45 -8.86
N ILE A 18 15.93 -2.72 -7.72
CA ILE A 18 16.12 -3.28 -6.37
C ILE A 18 15.05 -4.33 -6.04
N ALA A 19 13.80 -4.05 -6.38
CA ALA A 19 12.67 -4.94 -6.09
C ALA A 19 12.42 -5.97 -7.19
N ASN A 20 13.16 -5.93 -8.31
CA ASN A 20 12.89 -6.72 -9.52
C ASN A 20 11.41 -6.58 -9.94
N ALA A 21 10.92 -5.35 -9.97
CA ALA A 21 9.53 -5.01 -10.20
C ALA A 21 9.32 -4.52 -11.64
N ASP A 22 8.35 -5.10 -12.34
CA ASP A 22 8.02 -4.70 -13.71
C ASP A 22 7.42 -3.29 -13.72
N PRO A 23 8.00 -2.33 -14.48
CA PRO A 23 7.44 -0.98 -14.63
C PRO A 23 6.00 -0.96 -15.17
N ALA A 24 5.59 -1.97 -15.92
CA ALA A 24 4.21 -2.07 -16.42
C ALA A 24 3.21 -2.30 -15.27
N ASP A 25 3.62 -3.00 -14.21
CA ASP A 25 2.78 -3.32 -13.05
C ASP A 25 2.92 -2.32 -11.91
N TRP A 26 4.02 -1.57 -11.86
CA TRP A 26 4.38 -0.70 -10.75
C TRP A 26 4.57 0.74 -11.17
N PHE A 27 3.96 1.63 -10.42
CA PHE A 27 4.20 3.07 -10.51
C PHE A 27 4.73 3.58 -9.16
N CYS A 28 5.82 4.32 -9.18
CA CYS A 28 6.47 4.86 -7.99
C CYS A 28 6.64 6.36 -8.08
N THR A 29 6.35 7.08 -7.00
CA THR A 29 6.66 8.50 -6.87
C THR A 29 6.96 8.86 -5.41
N SER A 30 7.44 10.07 -5.19
CA SER A 30 7.64 10.67 -3.87
C SER A 30 6.75 11.90 -3.71
N ASP A 31 6.60 12.37 -2.47
CA ASP A 31 6.02 13.69 -2.24
C ASP A 31 6.79 14.76 -3.05
N PRO A 32 6.15 15.84 -3.48
CA PRO A 32 6.83 16.96 -4.12
C PRO A 32 7.93 17.53 -3.24
N ILE A 33 9.00 18.03 -3.87
CA ILE A 33 10.15 18.59 -3.15
C ILE A 33 9.69 19.71 -2.20
N GLY A 34 10.08 19.58 -0.94
CA GLY A 34 9.74 20.55 0.10
C GLY A 34 8.33 20.43 0.69
N ALA A 35 7.46 19.57 0.14
CA ALA A 35 6.14 19.32 0.65
C ALA A 35 6.07 18.04 1.49
N ARG A 36 5.20 18.06 2.50
CA ARG A 36 4.82 16.87 3.28
C ARG A 36 3.32 16.78 3.22
N LEU A 37 2.81 15.96 2.32
CA LEU A 37 1.38 15.91 2.03
C LEU A 37 0.58 15.13 3.09
N GLY A 38 1.26 14.34 3.91
CA GLY A 38 0.60 13.40 4.81
C GLY A 38 -0.09 12.25 4.05
N SER A 39 -0.78 11.36 4.77
CA SER A 39 -1.38 10.17 4.14
C SER A 39 -2.48 10.53 3.14
N GLY A 40 -3.38 11.45 3.48
CA GLY A 40 -4.48 11.83 2.58
C GLY A 40 -4.01 12.56 1.34
N GLY A 41 -3.20 13.62 1.50
CA GLY A 41 -2.62 14.36 0.38
C GLY A 41 -1.68 13.50 -0.47
N GLY A 42 -0.89 12.64 0.17
CA GLY A 42 -0.01 11.68 -0.52
C GLY A 42 -0.78 10.65 -1.34
N THR A 43 -1.95 10.20 -0.86
CA THR A 43 -2.84 9.33 -1.65
C THR A 43 -3.30 10.01 -2.94
N THR A 44 -3.86 11.22 -2.81
CA THR A 44 -4.34 11.99 -3.98
C THR A 44 -3.21 12.31 -4.95
N TRP A 45 -2.06 12.71 -4.43
CA TRP A 45 -0.87 12.98 -5.24
C TRP A 45 -0.41 11.75 -6.03
N LEU A 46 -0.30 10.60 -5.37
CA LEU A 46 0.17 9.35 -5.98
C LEU A 46 -0.81 8.86 -7.07
N LEU A 47 -2.12 8.93 -6.80
CA LEU A 47 -3.14 8.58 -7.77
C LEU A 47 -3.10 9.52 -8.99
N GLU A 48 -3.02 10.83 -8.78
CA GLU A 48 -2.99 11.80 -9.86
C GLU A 48 -1.69 11.73 -10.67
N ALA A 49 -0.55 11.49 -10.02
CA ALA A 49 0.71 11.28 -10.72
C ALA A 49 0.67 10.04 -11.63
N CYS A 50 0.11 8.93 -11.12
CA CYS A 50 -0.08 7.72 -11.91
C CYS A 50 -1.08 7.93 -13.06
N ARG A 51 -2.20 8.65 -12.82
CA ARG A 51 -3.17 8.96 -13.86
C ARG A 51 -2.54 9.74 -15.01
N ARG A 52 -1.71 10.73 -14.71
CA ARG A 52 -0.99 11.53 -15.73
C ARG A 52 0.03 10.71 -16.52
N ASP A 53 0.64 9.73 -15.88
CA ASP A 53 1.56 8.80 -16.54
C ASP A 53 0.81 7.85 -17.49
N ASP A 54 -0.32 7.32 -17.04
CA ASP A 54 -1.17 6.42 -17.84
C ASP A 54 -1.94 7.12 -18.96
N ASP A 55 -2.31 8.39 -18.77
CA ASP A 55 -3.13 9.19 -19.70
C ASP A 55 -2.42 10.52 -20.01
N THR A 56 -1.35 10.43 -20.78
CA THR A 56 -0.55 11.61 -21.20
C THR A 56 -1.34 12.60 -22.05
N ALA A 57 -2.39 12.16 -22.72
CA ALA A 57 -3.28 13.01 -23.49
C ALA A 57 -4.32 13.76 -22.63
N GLY A 58 -4.49 13.37 -21.36
CA GLY A 58 -5.44 14.00 -20.45
C GLY A 58 -6.91 13.82 -20.83
N THR A 59 -7.24 12.72 -21.48
CA THR A 59 -8.57 12.46 -22.03
C THR A 59 -9.54 11.86 -21.03
N LEU A 60 -9.02 11.27 -19.94
CA LEU A 60 -9.82 10.57 -18.95
C LEU A 60 -10.10 11.44 -17.72
N SER A 61 -11.33 11.43 -17.29
CA SER A 61 -11.65 11.86 -15.93
C SER A 61 -11.03 10.91 -14.90
N THR A 62 -10.85 11.38 -13.67
CA THR A 62 -10.33 10.54 -12.58
C THR A 62 -11.20 9.30 -12.34
N GLY A 63 -12.53 9.44 -12.42
CA GLY A 63 -13.47 8.33 -12.26
C GLY A 63 -13.32 7.27 -13.35
N GLU A 64 -13.25 7.68 -14.62
CA GLU A 64 -13.04 6.76 -15.74
C GLU A 64 -11.69 6.04 -15.65
N TRP A 65 -10.63 6.75 -15.25
CA TRP A 65 -9.33 6.15 -15.06
C TRP A 65 -9.34 5.15 -13.90
N LEU A 66 -9.98 5.48 -12.76
CA LEU A 66 -10.09 4.56 -11.62
C LEU A 66 -10.87 3.29 -11.99
N ALA A 67 -11.92 3.40 -12.78
CA ALA A 67 -12.75 2.27 -13.19
C ALA A 67 -12.06 1.28 -14.16
N ARG A 68 -10.93 1.67 -14.80
CA ARG A 68 -10.25 0.82 -15.79
C ARG A 68 -9.62 -0.44 -15.18
N GLU A 69 -9.09 -0.32 -13.98
CA GLU A 69 -8.43 -1.45 -13.30
C GLU A 69 -8.38 -1.27 -11.78
N LYS A 70 -8.22 -2.38 -11.08
CA LYS A 70 -7.97 -2.40 -9.65
C LYS A 70 -6.53 -2.01 -9.32
N ARG A 71 -6.33 -1.28 -8.21
CA ARG A 71 -5.02 -0.76 -7.77
C ARG A 71 -4.76 -1.07 -6.31
N ILE A 72 -3.48 -1.28 -5.99
CA ILE A 72 -2.99 -1.37 -4.61
C ILE A 72 -2.05 -0.18 -4.39
N LEU A 73 -2.37 0.68 -3.44
CA LEU A 73 -1.60 1.85 -3.09
C LEU A 73 -0.92 1.65 -1.73
N LEU A 74 0.41 1.77 -1.71
CA LEU A 74 1.22 1.56 -0.51
C LEU A 74 1.97 2.83 -0.13
N HIS A 75 1.75 3.29 1.10
CA HIS A 75 2.47 4.44 1.65
C HIS A 75 3.77 4.01 2.31
N ALA A 76 4.91 4.25 1.67
CA ALA A 76 6.24 3.93 2.16
C ALA A 76 7.23 5.11 2.15
N GLY A 77 6.76 6.33 1.90
CA GLY A 77 7.57 7.56 1.78
C GLY A 77 8.08 8.15 3.10
N GLY A 78 7.84 7.53 4.24
CA GLY A 78 8.24 8.03 5.55
C GLY A 78 9.77 8.04 5.77
N GLN A 79 10.27 9.02 6.54
CA GLN A 79 11.71 9.25 6.79
C GLN A 79 12.39 8.20 7.71
N SER A 80 11.72 7.14 8.11
CA SER A 80 12.26 6.05 8.95
C SER A 80 13.03 6.52 10.21
N ARG A 81 12.61 7.63 10.83
CA ARG A 81 13.32 8.26 11.96
C ARG A 81 13.56 7.34 13.15
N ARG A 82 12.68 6.34 13.35
CA ARG A 82 12.78 5.37 14.45
C ARG A 82 13.72 4.21 14.15
N LEU A 83 14.08 4.02 12.88
CA LEU A 83 14.97 2.96 12.40
C LEU A 83 15.93 3.56 11.34
N PRO A 84 16.88 4.42 11.76
CA PRO A 84 17.72 5.17 10.82
C PRO A 84 18.60 4.27 9.96
N GLY A 85 18.98 3.08 10.44
CA GLY A 85 19.75 2.11 9.67
C GLY A 85 19.01 1.57 8.42
N TYR A 86 17.69 1.65 8.39
CA TYR A 86 16.86 1.24 7.24
C TYR A 86 16.34 2.42 6.40
N ALA A 87 16.68 3.64 6.78
CA ALA A 87 16.25 4.82 6.04
C ALA A 87 16.69 4.82 4.56
N PRO A 88 17.92 4.38 4.22
CA PRO A 88 18.37 4.34 2.82
C PRO A 88 17.61 3.36 1.94
N SER A 89 17.21 2.20 2.49
CA SER A 89 16.46 1.16 1.75
C SER A 89 14.95 1.34 1.81
N GLY A 90 14.45 2.33 2.58
CA GLY A 90 13.03 2.48 2.86
C GLY A 90 12.47 1.35 3.73
N LYS A 91 11.44 1.62 4.52
CA LYS A 91 10.87 0.63 5.43
C LYS A 91 10.28 -0.58 4.72
N ILE A 92 9.67 -0.36 3.56
CA ILE A 92 8.97 -1.41 2.82
C ILE A 92 9.90 -2.47 2.23
N LEU A 93 11.15 -2.10 1.97
CA LEU A 93 12.19 -3.02 1.49
C LEU A 93 13.05 -3.59 2.63
N THR A 94 12.66 -3.35 3.89
CA THR A 94 13.36 -3.93 5.05
C THR A 94 13.39 -5.46 4.92
N PRO A 95 14.59 -6.08 4.94
CA PRO A 95 14.72 -7.53 4.93
C PRO A 95 14.05 -8.13 6.16
N ILE A 96 13.21 -9.14 5.96
CA ILE A 96 12.58 -9.90 7.03
C ILE A 96 13.12 -11.33 6.97
N PRO A 97 14.12 -11.66 7.75
CA PRO A 97 14.70 -13.01 7.76
C PRO A 97 13.74 -13.99 8.42
N VAL A 98 12.99 -14.72 7.61
CA VAL A 98 12.12 -15.78 8.09
C VAL A 98 12.65 -17.10 7.53
N PHE A 99 13.26 -17.90 8.40
CA PHE A 99 13.85 -19.19 8.05
C PHE A 99 12.81 -20.31 8.03
N ARG A 100 11.95 -20.31 7.02
CA ARG A 100 10.98 -21.41 6.81
C ARG A 100 11.01 -21.89 5.37
N TRP A 101 12.13 -22.45 4.96
CA TRP A 101 12.36 -23.01 3.63
C TRP A 101 11.23 -23.94 3.16
N ALA A 102 10.67 -24.75 4.06
CA ALA A 102 9.55 -25.64 3.79
C ALA A 102 8.27 -24.93 3.31
N ARG A 103 8.19 -23.60 3.45
CA ARG A 103 7.06 -22.78 2.99
C ARG A 103 7.39 -21.90 1.79
N GLY A 104 8.48 -22.19 1.08
CA GLY A 104 8.88 -21.44 -0.12
C GLY A 104 9.43 -20.04 0.15
N GLN A 105 9.87 -19.76 1.37
CA GLN A 105 10.45 -18.46 1.71
C GLN A 105 11.83 -18.28 1.08
N LYS A 106 12.12 -17.07 0.63
CA LYS A 106 13.36 -16.70 -0.07
C LYS A 106 14.28 -15.89 0.84
N LEU A 107 15.61 -15.98 0.62
CA LEU A 107 16.62 -15.14 1.31
C LEU A 107 16.40 -13.64 1.08
N SER A 108 15.92 -13.28 -0.10
CA SER A 108 15.64 -11.91 -0.51
C SER A 108 14.29 -11.37 -0.03
N GLN A 109 13.62 -12.08 0.90
CA GLN A 109 12.31 -11.69 1.39
C GLN A 109 12.40 -10.38 2.19
N ASN A 110 11.56 -9.44 1.82
CA ASN A 110 11.41 -8.15 2.49
C ASN A 110 9.95 -7.91 2.89
N LEU A 111 9.68 -6.81 3.58
CA LEU A 111 8.34 -6.49 4.05
C LEU A 111 7.32 -6.36 2.91
N LEU A 112 7.72 -5.79 1.76
CA LEU A 112 6.84 -5.69 0.58
C LEU A 112 6.41 -7.07 0.09
N SER A 113 7.37 -7.99 -0.10
CA SER A 113 7.09 -9.34 -0.59
C SER A 113 6.23 -10.17 0.36
N LEU A 114 6.20 -9.82 1.65
CA LEU A 114 5.33 -10.45 2.66
C LEU A 114 3.90 -9.90 2.66
N GLN A 115 3.75 -8.58 2.45
CA GLN A 115 2.44 -7.92 2.48
C GLN A 115 1.65 -8.14 1.20
N LEU A 116 2.32 -8.03 0.06
CA LEU A 116 1.70 -7.95 -1.26
C LEU A 116 0.73 -9.09 -1.58
N PRO A 117 1.04 -10.37 -1.31
CA PRO A 117 0.13 -11.48 -1.62
C PRO A 117 -1.24 -11.36 -0.95
N LEU A 118 -1.28 -10.87 0.30
CA LEU A 118 -2.53 -10.64 1.01
C LEU A 118 -3.36 -9.52 0.34
N TYR A 119 -2.72 -8.42 -0.01
CA TYR A 119 -3.40 -7.29 -0.64
C TYR A 119 -3.91 -7.66 -2.05
N GLU A 120 -3.14 -8.42 -2.81
CA GLU A 120 -3.57 -8.94 -4.10
C GLU A 120 -4.76 -9.91 -3.96
N GLU A 121 -4.78 -10.74 -2.92
CA GLU A 121 -5.90 -11.63 -2.64
C GLU A 121 -7.15 -10.83 -2.25
N ILE A 122 -7.01 -9.82 -1.39
CA ILE A 122 -8.11 -8.90 -1.03
C ILE A 122 -8.71 -8.28 -2.30
N MET A 123 -7.87 -7.68 -3.14
CA MET A 123 -8.35 -7.00 -4.35
C MET A 123 -8.94 -7.95 -5.39
N ARG A 124 -8.48 -9.19 -5.44
CA ARG A 124 -9.05 -10.21 -6.33
C ARG A 124 -10.45 -10.64 -5.88
N LYS A 125 -10.69 -10.70 -4.56
CA LYS A 125 -11.99 -11.04 -3.97
C LYS A 125 -12.93 -9.84 -3.82
N ALA A 126 -12.41 -8.63 -3.87
CA ALA A 126 -13.19 -7.41 -3.74
C ALA A 126 -14.20 -7.28 -4.89
N PRO A 127 -15.42 -6.75 -4.63
CA PRO A 127 -16.34 -6.34 -5.67
C PRO A 127 -15.71 -5.40 -6.70
N ASP A 128 -16.27 -5.37 -7.91
CA ASP A 128 -15.72 -4.52 -8.99
C ASP A 128 -15.91 -3.03 -8.72
N SER A 129 -16.83 -2.64 -7.84
CA SER A 129 -16.99 -1.28 -7.35
C SER A 129 -15.82 -0.78 -6.50
N LEU A 130 -15.05 -1.68 -5.88
CA LEU A 130 -13.89 -1.36 -5.06
C LEU A 130 -12.61 -1.37 -5.90
N HIS A 131 -12.24 -0.22 -6.45
CA HIS A 131 -11.11 -0.09 -7.38
C HIS A 131 -9.75 0.09 -6.72
N THR A 132 -9.69 0.53 -5.45
CA THR A 132 -8.41 0.92 -4.83
C THR A 132 -8.31 0.39 -3.39
N LEU A 133 -7.24 -0.36 -3.13
CA LEU A 133 -6.81 -0.70 -1.78
C LEU A 133 -5.72 0.27 -1.35
N ILE A 134 -5.84 0.85 -0.16
CA ILE A 134 -4.82 1.74 0.43
C ILE A 134 -4.28 1.08 1.69
N ALA A 135 -2.96 0.94 1.78
CA ALA A 135 -2.31 0.35 2.92
C ALA A 135 -1.02 1.08 3.32
N SER A 136 -0.63 0.91 4.58
CA SER A 136 0.67 1.40 5.06
C SER A 136 1.77 0.41 4.70
N GLY A 137 2.90 0.93 4.20
CA GLY A 137 4.04 0.12 3.80
C GLY A 137 4.88 -0.42 4.97
N ASP A 138 4.63 0.04 6.21
CA ASP A 138 5.36 -0.39 7.40
C ASP A 138 4.53 -1.29 8.34
N VAL A 139 3.44 -1.86 7.84
CA VAL A 139 2.58 -2.77 8.58
C VAL A 139 2.67 -4.16 7.96
N TYR A 140 2.83 -5.18 8.79
CA TYR A 140 2.69 -6.57 8.39
C TYR A 140 1.40 -7.16 8.99
N LEU A 141 0.47 -7.49 8.13
CA LEU A 141 -0.77 -8.18 8.50
C LEU A 141 -0.59 -9.68 8.36
N ARG A 142 -0.81 -10.40 9.45
CA ARG A 142 -0.88 -11.85 9.43
C ARG A 142 -2.32 -12.28 9.63
N ASN A 143 -2.87 -12.94 8.64
CA ASN A 143 -4.17 -13.58 8.74
C ASN A 143 -4.00 -15.09 8.92
N SER A 144 -4.64 -15.66 9.93
CA SER A 144 -4.68 -17.11 10.19
C SER A 144 -5.93 -17.77 9.62
N GLU A 145 -6.96 -16.98 9.36
CA GLU A 145 -8.23 -17.44 8.81
C GLU A 145 -8.34 -17.07 7.33
N PRO A 146 -9.09 -17.82 6.52
CA PRO A 146 -9.41 -17.43 5.16
C PRO A 146 -10.07 -16.04 5.12
N LEU A 147 -9.74 -15.24 4.12
CA LEU A 147 -10.43 -13.97 3.88
C LEU A 147 -11.92 -14.24 3.68
N GLN A 148 -12.74 -13.58 4.48
CA GLN A 148 -14.20 -13.60 4.34
C GLN A 148 -14.62 -12.84 3.08
N GLU A 149 -15.89 -12.94 2.74
CA GLU A 149 -16.49 -12.16 1.67
C GLU A 149 -16.38 -10.67 1.96
N ILE A 150 -15.98 -9.90 0.97
CA ILE A 150 -15.86 -8.45 1.07
C ILE A 150 -17.18 -7.84 0.66
N PRO A 151 -17.83 -7.06 1.54
CA PRO A 151 -19.15 -6.50 1.24
C PRO A 151 -19.06 -5.46 0.12
N GLU A 152 -20.16 -5.34 -0.64
CA GLU A 152 -20.34 -4.23 -1.56
C GLU A 152 -20.65 -2.97 -0.78
N ALA A 153 -19.74 -2.00 -0.82
CA ALA A 153 -19.84 -0.74 -0.12
C ALA A 153 -18.90 0.30 -0.76
N ASP A 154 -19.16 1.58 -0.53
CA ASP A 154 -18.29 2.67 -1.04
C ASP A 154 -16.90 2.63 -0.42
N VAL A 155 -16.81 2.25 0.86
CA VAL A 155 -15.55 2.13 1.61
C VAL A 155 -15.63 0.92 2.54
N VAL A 156 -14.63 0.06 2.44
CA VAL A 156 -14.41 -1.06 3.37
C VAL A 156 -13.13 -0.83 4.15
N CYS A 157 -13.23 -0.81 5.47
CA CYS A 157 -12.08 -0.63 6.35
C CYS A 157 -11.79 -1.91 7.13
N TYR A 158 -10.55 -2.37 7.09
CA TYR A 158 -10.09 -3.47 7.93
C TYR A 158 -9.64 -2.92 9.28
N GLY A 159 -10.34 -3.31 10.33
CA GLY A 159 -10.04 -2.97 11.72
C GLY A 159 -9.51 -4.17 12.49
N LEU A 160 -8.77 -3.90 13.55
CA LEU A 160 -8.30 -4.89 14.50
C LEU A 160 -8.89 -4.60 15.88
N TRP A 161 -9.51 -5.60 16.47
CA TRP A 161 -9.95 -5.51 17.87
C TRP A 161 -8.74 -5.63 18.79
N VAL A 162 -8.53 -4.62 19.62
CA VAL A 162 -7.42 -4.54 20.55
C VAL A 162 -7.91 -4.06 21.92
N ASP A 163 -7.09 -4.27 22.95
CA ASP A 163 -7.34 -3.72 24.27
C ASP A 163 -7.47 -2.18 24.20
N PRO A 164 -8.45 -1.57 24.86
CA PRO A 164 -8.65 -0.10 24.87
C PRO A 164 -7.40 0.69 25.25
N ALA A 165 -6.56 0.18 26.14
CA ALA A 165 -5.31 0.83 26.52
C ALA A 165 -4.30 0.91 25.34
N LEU A 166 -4.29 -0.08 24.47
CA LEU A 166 -3.49 -0.05 23.23
C LEU A 166 -4.12 0.87 22.18
N ALA A 167 -5.44 0.90 22.08
CA ALA A 167 -6.18 1.71 21.12
C ALA A 167 -5.92 3.21 21.29
N THR A 168 -5.62 3.70 22.49
CA THR A 168 -5.32 5.12 22.75
C THR A 168 -4.16 5.70 21.95
N ARG A 169 -3.31 4.86 21.38
CA ARG A 169 -2.13 5.26 20.59
C ARG A 169 -2.34 5.17 19.09
N HIS A 170 -3.54 4.81 18.66
CA HIS A 170 -3.88 4.55 17.26
C HIS A 170 -5.17 5.26 16.86
N GLY A 171 -5.42 5.38 15.57
CA GLY A 171 -6.73 5.74 15.07
C GLY A 171 -7.74 4.63 15.37
N VAL A 172 -8.92 4.98 15.81
CA VAL A 172 -9.98 4.03 16.15
C VAL A 172 -11.26 4.32 15.38
N PHE A 173 -11.99 3.27 15.04
CA PHE A 173 -13.35 3.40 14.55
C PHE A 173 -14.30 3.44 15.74
N VAL A 174 -15.23 4.38 15.72
CA VAL A 174 -16.30 4.48 16.71
C VAL A 174 -17.61 4.28 15.97
N SER A 175 -18.39 3.26 16.36
CA SER A 175 -19.76 3.11 15.86
C SER A 175 -20.74 3.70 16.85
N ASP A 176 -21.65 4.56 16.38
CA ASP A 176 -22.79 4.98 17.17
C ASP A 176 -23.82 3.82 17.16
N ARG A 177 -24.02 3.20 18.33
CA ARG A 177 -25.02 2.13 18.51
C ARG A 177 -26.44 2.67 18.56
N LYS A 178 -26.79 3.60 17.71
CA LYS A 178 -28.18 4.01 17.50
C LYS A 178 -28.65 3.51 16.13
N SER A 179 -28.77 2.20 16.02
CA SER A 179 -29.54 1.56 14.97
C SER A 179 -30.04 0.19 15.45
#